data_ec0f0463e38c6df1ccc750c72f09525d
#
_entry.id   ec0f0463e38c6df1ccc750c72f09525d
#
_cell.length_a   1.000
_cell.length_b   1.000
_cell.length_c   1.000
_cell.angle_alpha   90.00
_cell.angle_beta   90.00
_cell.angle_gamma   90.00
#
_symmetry.space_group_name_H-M   'P 1'
#
loop_
_entity.id
_entity.type
_entity.pdbx_description
1 polymer ?
#
loop_
_entity_poly.entity_id
_entity_poly.type
_entity_poly.pdbx_seq_one_letter_code
_entity_poly.pdbx_strand_id
1 'polypeptide(L)'
;YSAASNKKDTRVFRFYCELKEEVNPDVLQEALNQTIEIFPTFLMVLRKGLFWHYLEPCNLRPIVKEEYKDPCSRLYMKDKKTLLFEVTYYKKRINFEVFHVLTDGTGATEFLKELVKNYLYLIHKVNGLEPVSLLPEDMTVQDQEVDSFLKYYSKDQKRPKKRKLHAFQIRKRKKDGNHLHVHESVASVQAVLKRSRELG
;
A
#
# COMPACT_ATOMS: atom_id res chain seq x y z
N TYR A 1 0.62 -13.11 8.40
CA TYR A 1 -0.33 -12.18 7.74
C TYR A 1 -1.30 -12.90 6.81
N SER A 2 -0.83 -13.73 5.88
CA SER A 2 -1.68 -14.44 4.92
C SER A 2 -2.70 -15.38 5.57
N ALA A 3 -2.32 -16.07 6.65
CA ALA A 3 -3.22 -16.95 7.40
C ALA A 3 -4.33 -16.20 8.15
N ALA A 4 -4.14 -14.91 8.45
CA ALA A 4 -5.10 -14.08 9.15
C ALA A 4 -6.08 -13.34 8.22
N SER A 5 -5.83 -13.36 6.90
CA SER A 5 -6.74 -12.75 5.91
C SER A 5 -8.01 -13.58 5.76
N ASN A 6 -9.16 -12.94 5.89
CA ASN A 6 -10.48 -13.57 5.74
C ASN A 6 -11.47 -12.64 5.02
N LYS A 7 -12.72 -13.05 4.86
CA LYS A 7 -13.74 -12.23 4.16
C LYS A 7 -14.03 -10.89 4.86
N LYS A 8 -13.81 -10.79 6.17
CA LYS A 8 -14.09 -9.56 6.95
C LYS A 8 -12.84 -8.69 7.11
N ASP A 9 -11.65 -9.28 7.01
CA ASP A 9 -10.37 -8.61 7.13
C ASP A 9 -9.46 -9.09 5.99
N THR A 10 -9.44 -8.34 4.92
CA THR A 10 -8.72 -8.67 3.69
C THR A 10 -7.21 -8.42 3.80
N ARG A 11 -6.78 -7.65 4.81
CA ARG A 11 -5.40 -7.15 4.96
C ARG A 11 -4.94 -6.33 3.77
N VAL A 12 -5.88 -5.78 3.03
CA VAL A 12 -5.64 -4.80 1.96
C VAL A 12 -5.84 -3.42 2.54
N PHE A 13 -4.97 -2.51 2.21
CA PHE A 13 -5.11 -1.10 2.54
C PHE A 13 -4.99 -0.26 1.28
N ARG A 14 -5.53 0.94 1.32
CA ARG A 14 -5.59 1.87 0.20
C ARG A 14 -4.90 3.18 0.56
N PHE A 15 -4.08 3.65 -0.37
CA PHE A 15 -3.71 5.06 -0.51
C PHE A 15 -4.34 5.62 -1.78
N TYR A 16 -4.53 6.91 -1.84
CA TYR A 16 -4.99 7.59 -3.05
C TYR A 16 -4.37 8.97 -3.18
N CYS A 17 -4.35 9.47 -4.40
CA CYS A 17 -4.01 10.83 -4.74
C CYS A 17 -5.16 11.44 -5.55
N GLU A 18 -5.63 12.61 -5.15
CA GLU A 18 -6.62 13.38 -5.91
C GLU A 18 -5.93 14.47 -6.73
N LEU A 19 -6.21 14.47 -8.02
CA LEU A 19 -5.65 15.40 -8.99
C LEU A 19 -6.60 16.59 -9.21
N LYS A 20 -6.10 17.65 -9.83
CA LYS A 20 -6.94 18.79 -10.24
C LYS A 20 -7.80 18.45 -11.47
N GLU A 21 -7.30 17.61 -12.35
CA GLU A 21 -7.90 17.21 -13.62
C GLU A 21 -8.33 15.74 -13.59
N GLU A 22 -9.15 15.34 -14.54
CA GLU A 22 -9.53 13.93 -14.69
C GLU A 22 -8.34 13.07 -15.09
N VAL A 23 -8.31 11.86 -14.57
CA VAL A 23 -7.24 10.90 -14.84
C VAL A 23 -7.35 10.40 -16.27
N ASN A 24 -6.25 10.48 -17.01
CA ASN A 24 -6.11 9.81 -18.31
C ASN A 24 -5.61 8.38 -18.08
N PRO A 25 -6.42 7.35 -18.40
CA PRO A 25 -6.07 5.96 -18.09
C PRO A 25 -4.87 5.45 -18.88
N ASP A 26 -4.68 5.88 -20.12
CA ASP A 26 -3.56 5.43 -20.96
C ASP A 26 -2.24 5.98 -20.43
N VAL A 27 -2.23 7.24 -20.03
CA VAL A 27 -1.06 7.88 -19.40
C VAL A 27 -0.77 7.26 -18.03
N LEU A 28 -1.82 6.92 -17.26
CA LEU A 28 -1.64 6.25 -15.97
C LEU A 28 -1.08 4.83 -16.13
N GLN A 29 -1.47 4.13 -17.19
CA GLN A 29 -0.91 2.81 -17.52
C GLN A 29 0.59 2.92 -17.84
N GLU A 30 0.98 3.90 -18.64
CA GLU A 30 2.39 4.12 -18.97
C GLU A 30 3.20 4.52 -17.74
N ALA A 31 2.67 5.41 -16.89
CA ALA A 31 3.30 5.76 -15.61
C ALA A 31 3.47 4.54 -14.70
N LEU A 32 2.48 3.64 -14.67
CA LEU A 32 2.56 2.40 -13.90
C LEU A 32 3.65 1.47 -14.43
N ASN A 33 3.79 1.35 -15.75
CA ASN A 33 4.84 0.55 -16.38
C ASN A 33 6.24 1.05 -15.95
N GLN A 34 6.47 2.37 -16.03
CA GLN A 34 7.74 2.99 -15.60
C GLN A 34 7.97 2.80 -14.09
N THR A 35 6.93 2.93 -13.29
CA THR A 35 7.02 2.76 -11.83
C THR A 35 7.41 1.32 -11.45
N ILE A 36 6.89 0.32 -12.14
CA ILE A 36 7.22 -1.08 -11.89
C ILE A 36 8.68 -1.42 -12.21
N GLU A 37 9.30 -0.72 -13.15
CA GLU A 37 10.74 -0.89 -13.43
C GLU A 37 11.60 -0.46 -12.22
N ILE A 38 11.13 0.55 -11.48
CA ILE A 38 11.81 1.04 -10.26
C ILE A 38 11.50 0.14 -9.05
N PHE A 39 10.30 -0.46 -9.02
CA PHE A 39 9.83 -1.31 -7.92
C PHE A 39 9.55 -2.75 -8.37
N PRO A 40 10.54 -3.51 -8.86
CA PRO A 40 10.34 -4.87 -9.35
C PRO A 40 9.84 -5.83 -8.26
N THR A 41 10.09 -5.53 -6.99
CA THR A 41 9.61 -6.31 -5.83
C THR A 41 8.09 -6.34 -5.70
N PHE A 42 7.36 -5.46 -6.38
CA PHE A 42 5.91 -5.49 -6.43
C PHE A 42 5.36 -6.58 -7.38
N LEU A 43 6.20 -7.10 -8.30
CA LEU A 43 5.83 -8.20 -9.20
C LEU A 43 5.97 -9.56 -8.51
N MET A 44 5.29 -9.72 -7.38
CA MET A 44 5.27 -10.95 -6.59
C MET A 44 3.86 -11.53 -6.49
N VAL A 45 3.78 -12.85 -6.42
CA VAL A 45 2.55 -13.59 -6.10
C VAL A 45 2.74 -14.36 -4.80
N LEU A 46 1.67 -14.49 -4.03
CA LEU A 46 1.71 -15.28 -2.81
C LEU A 46 1.42 -16.74 -3.12
N ARG A 47 2.34 -17.60 -2.74
CA ARG A 47 2.24 -19.06 -2.87
C ARG A 47 2.03 -19.73 -1.52
N LYS A 48 1.29 -20.81 -1.55
CA LYS A 48 1.11 -21.67 -0.39
C LYS A 48 2.03 -22.88 -0.52
N GLY A 49 2.97 -22.99 0.42
CA GLY A 49 3.71 -24.24 0.65
C GLY A 49 2.92 -25.21 1.53
N LEU A 50 3.56 -26.30 1.97
CA LEU A 50 2.94 -27.30 2.85
C LEU A 50 2.52 -26.70 4.21
N PHE A 51 3.39 -25.89 4.81
CA PHE A 51 3.18 -25.33 6.17
C PHE A 51 3.27 -23.80 6.23
N TRP A 52 3.74 -23.13 5.15
CA TRP A 52 3.94 -21.67 5.13
C TRP A 52 3.52 -21.08 3.80
N HIS A 53 3.46 -19.74 3.76
CA HIS A 53 3.29 -18.99 2.54
C HIS A 53 4.60 -18.27 2.22
N TYR A 54 4.90 -18.11 0.93
CA TYR A 54 6.07 -17.39 0.44
C TYR A 54 5.71 -16.54 -0.76
N LEU A 55 6.49 -15.48 -0.98
CA LEU A 55 6.39 -14.64 -2.16
C LEU A 55 7.27 -15.22 -3.27
N GLU A 56 6.72 -15.27 -4.47
CA GLU A 56 7.39 -15.76 -5.67
C GLU A 56 7.36 -14.67 -6.75
N PRO A 57 8.50 -14.31 -7.37
CA PRO A 57 8.51 -13.38 -8.49
C PRO A 57 7.62 -13.89 -9.64
N CYS A 58 6.98 -12.96 -10.34
CA CYS A 58 6.10 -13.30 -11.45
C CYS A 58 6.24 -12.31 -12.61
N ASN A 59 5.83 -12.77 -13.80
CA ASN A 59 5.83 -11.96 -15.02
C ASN A 59 4.44 -11.37 -15.33
N LEU A 60 3.56 -11.28 -14.32
CA LEU A 60 2.26 -10.65 -14.51
C LEU A 60 2.44 -9.13 -14.71
N ARG A 61 1.70 -8.58 -15.64
CA ARG A 61 1.69 -7.12 -15.87
C ARG A 61 0.50 -6.49 -15.15
N PRO A 62 0.71 -5.47 -14.32
CA PRO A 62 -0.38 -4.73 -13.73
C PRO A 62 -1.12 -3.93 -14.80
N ILE A 63 -2.45 -3.92 -14.72
CA ILE A 63 -3.33 -3.20 -15.66
C ILE A 63 -4.14 -2.19 -14.84
N VAL A 64 -4.08 -0.93 -15.27
CA VAL A 64 -4.93 0.14 -14.74
C VAL A 64 -6.38 -0.10 -15.12
N LYS A 65 -7.30 0.10 -14.18
CA LYS A 65 -8.74 -0.06 -14.40
C LYS A 65 -9.51 1.08 -13.77
N GLU A 66 -10.67 1.35 -14.29
CA GLU A 66 -11.64 2.16 -13.55
C GLU A 66 -12.06 1.43 -12.27
N GLU A 67 -12.34 2.17 -11.20
CA GLU A 67 -12.76 1.60 -9.93
C GLU A 67 -14.07 0.81 -10.09
N TYR A 68 -14.05 -0.48 -9.84
CA TYR A 68 -15.13 -1.42 -10.15
C TYR A 68 -15.58 -2.25 -8.94
N LYS A 69 -14.96 -2.08 -7.80
CA LYS A 69 -15.26 -2.84 -6.58
C LYS A 69 -15.10 -1.97 -5.34
N ASP A 70 -15.66 -2.43 -4.23
CA ASP A 70 -15.52 -1.75 -2.94
C ASP A 70 -14.05 -1.61 -2.52
N PRO A 71 -13.67 -0.47 -1.89
CA PRO A 71 -12.33 -0.26 -1.37
C PRO A 71 -11.84 -1.38 -0.48
N CYS A 72 -10.54 -1.67 -0.56
CA CYS A 72 -9.88 -2.71 0.23
C CYS A 72 -10.47 -4.11 0.04
N SER A 73 -11.07 -4.38 -1.12
CA SER A 73 -11.51 -5.70 -1.51
C SER A 73 -10.33 -6.66 -1.60
N ARG A 74 -10.61 -7.97 -1.48
CA ARG A 74 -9.57 -9.00 -1.48
C ARG A 74 -8.80 -9.01 -2.82
N LEU A 75 -7.48 -8.90 -2.75
CA LEU A 75 -6.56 -9.04 -3.88
C LEU A 75 -6.02 -10.47 -3.99
N TYR A 76 -5.69 -11.08 -2.84
CA TYR A 76 -5.23 -12.47 -2.81
C TYR A 76 -6.40 -13.44 -2.93
N MET A 77 -6.35 -14.31 -3.92
CA MET A 77 -7.25 -15.44 -4.08
C MET A 77 -6.45 -16.74 -3.98
N LYS A 78 -6.91 -17.63 -3.10
CA LYS A 78 -6.29 -18.96 -2.93
C LYS A 78 -6.24 -19.68 -4.28
N ASP A 79 -5.12 -20.33 -4.55
CA ASP A 79 -4.88 -21.14 -5.75
C ASP A 79 -4.89 -20.37 -7.09
N LYS A 80 -4.90 -19.03 -7.06
CA LYS A 80 -4.74 -18.18 -8.24
C LYS A 80 -3.45 -17.38 -8.18
N LYS A 81 -2.81 -17.24 -9.35
CA LYS A 81 -1.70 -16.31 -9.53
C LYS A 81 -2.28 -14.92 -9.74
N THR A 82 -2.30 -14.09 -8.71
CA THR A 82 -2.76 -12.70 -8.78
C THR A 82 -1.70 -11.79 -8.21
N LEU A 83 -1.54 -10.61 -8.78
CA LEU A 83 -0.77 -9.55 -8.17
C LEU A 83 -1.37 -9.19 -6.81
N LEU A 84 -0.52 -8.77 -5.89
CA LEU A 84 -0.89 -8.41 -4.52
C LEU A 84 -1.17 -6.91 -4.36
N PHE A 85 -1.22 -6.20 -5.46
CA PHE A 85 -1.60 -4.79 -5.53
C PHE A 85 -2.46 -4.52 -6.77
N GLU A 86 -3.13 -3.37 -6.78
CA GLU A 86 -3.93 -2.89 -7.89
C GLU A 86 -3.89 -1.37 -7.94
N VAL A 87 -3.82 -0.82 -9.15
CA VAL A 87 -3.99 0.60 -9.41
C VAL A 87 -5.31 0.79 -10.14
N THR A 88 -6.17 1.61 -9.57
CA THR A 88 -7.45 1.97 -10.19
C THR A 88 -7.60 3.49 -10.22
N TYR A 89 -8.51 3.99 -11.02
CA TYR A 89 -8.85 5.40 -11.06
C TYR A 89 -10.37 5.61 -10.96
N TYR A 90 -10.75 6.75 -10.43
CA TYR A 90 -12.14 7.23 -10.47
C TYR A 90 -12.14 8.74 -10.61
N LYS A 91 -12.63 9.25 -11.76
CA LYS A 91 -12.60 10.68 -12.10
C LYS A 91 -11.20 11.27 -11.93
N LYS A 92 -10.99 12.08 -10.90
CA LYS A 92 -9.74 12.78 -10.59
C LYS A 92 -8.82 12.01 -9.65
N ARG A 93 -9.21 10.84 -9.19
CA ARG A 93 -8.52 10.11 -8.13
C ARG A 93 -7.80 8.89 -8.68
N ILE A 94 -6.53 8.77 -8.37
CA ILE A 94 -5.71 7.57 -8.56
C ILE A 94 -5.72 6.81 -7.23
N ASN A 95 -6.19 5.57 -7.25
CA ASN A 95 -6.20 4.69 -6.09
C ASN A 95 -5.10 3.64 -6.22
N PHE A 96 -4.42 3.37 -5.14
CA PHE A 96 -3.46 2.30 -5.01
C PHE A 96 -3.85 1.40 -3.83
N GLU A 97 -4.14 0.16 -4.11
CA GLU A 97 -4.47 -0.86 -3.12
C GLU A 97 -3.41 -1.93 -3.09
N VAL A 98 -3.04 -2.33 -1.89
CA VAL A 98 -2.00 -3.33 -1.70
C VAL A 98 -2.29 -4.27 -0.53
N PHE A 99 -2.01 -5.56 -0.73
CA PHE A 99 -2.08 -6.56 0.32
C PHE A 99 -0.86 -6.42 1.23
N HIS A 100 -1.08 -6.26 2.52
CA HIS A 100 -0.07 -5.91 3.52
C HIS A 100 1.08 -6.93 3.70
N VAL A 101 1.02 -8.05 2.97
CA VAL A 101 2.13 -9.01 2.87
C VAL A 101 3.21 -8.51 1.92
N LEU A 102 2.85 -7.71 0.92
CA LEU A 102 3.78 -7.23 -0.10
C LEU A 102 4.63 -6.07 0.42
N THR A 103 4.02 -5.13 1.12
CA THR A 103 4.70 -3.95 1.64
C THR A 103 3.97 -3.36 2.84
N ASP A 104 4.64 -2.47 3.56
CA ASP A 104 4.06 -1.64 4.62
C ASP A 104 3.57 -0.28 4.09
N GLY A 105 3.14 0.59 5.01
CA GLY A 105 2.65 1.93 4.65
C GLY A 105 3.74 2.83 4.05
N THR A 106 4.99 2.67 4.44
CA THR A 106 6.11 3.46 3.92
C THR A 106 6.39 3.08 2.47
N GLY A 107 6.60 1.79 2.18
CA GLY A 107 6.83 1.32 0.81
C GLY A 107 5.66 1.60 -0.12
N ALA A 108 4.42 1.49 0.37
CA ALA A 108 3.23 1.84 -0.40
C ALA A 108 3.17 3.34 -0.72
N THR A 109 3.59 4.19 0.21
CA THR A 109 3.65 5.65 0.01
C THR A 109 4.69 6.01 -1.05
N GLU A 110 5.87 5.42 -1.00
CA GLU A 110 6.92 5.68 -1.99
C GLU A 110 6.51 5.20 -3.39
N PHE A 111 5.87 4.03 -3.49
CA PHE A 111 5.31 3.55 -4.75
C PHE A 111 4.29 4.53 -5.33
N LEU A 112 3.33 5.00 -4.53
CA LEU A 112 2.30 5.93 -5.00
C LEU A 112 2.89 7.28 -5.40
N LYS A 113 3.86 7.80 -4.64
CA LYS A 113 4.55 9.05 -4.99
C LYS A 113 5.24 8.95 -6.34
N GLU A 114 5.96 7.86 -6.58
CA GLU A 114 6.65 7.64 -7.84
C GLU A 114 5.66 7.49 -9.01
N LEU A 115 4.57 6.74 -8.80
CA LEU A 115 3.51 6.59 -9.79
C LEU A 115 2.89 7.95 -10.18
N VAL A 116 2.55 8.76 -9.18
CA VAL A 116 1.96 10.09 -9.43
C VAL A 116 2.96 11.02 -10.09
N LYS A 117 4.23 10.99 -9.69
CA LYS A 117 5.31 11.76 -10.33
C LYS A 117 5.43 11.40 -11.81
N ASN A 118 5.53 10.12 -12.15
CA ASN A 118 5.63 9.65 -13.53
C ASN A 118 4.39 10.05 -14.33
N TYR A 119 3.19 9.91 -13.74
CA TYR A 119 1.95 10.36 -14.36
C TYR A 119 1.95 11.86 -14.68
N LEU A 120 2.29 12.71 -13.71
CA LEU A 120 2.33 14.17 -13.91
C LEU A 120 3.38 14.58 -14.94
N TYR A 121 4.54 13.92 -14.93
CA TYR A 121 5.57 14.15 -15.93
C TYR A 121 5.08 13.84 -17.34
N LEU A 122 4.42 12.69 -17.54
CA LEU A 122 3.90 12.27 -18.84
C LEU A 122 2.76 13.17 -19.33
N ILE A 123 1.83 13.58 -18.43
CA ILE A 123 0.66 14.38 -18.79
C ILE A 123 1.07 15.83 -19.17
N HIS A 124 2.02 16.40 -18.45
CA HIS A 124 2.40 17.80 -18.65
C HIS A 124 3.58 17.97 -19.63
N LYS A 125 4.18 16.85 -20.07
CA LYS A 125 5.34 16.86 -21.00
C LYS A 125 6.30 18.01 -20.68
N VAL A 126 6.74 18.10 -19.43
CA VAL A 126 7.60 19.19 -18.99
C VAL A 126 8.94 19.09 -19.72
N ASN A 127 9.06 19.85 -20.80
CA ASN A 127 10.24 19.88 -21.64
C ASN A 127 11.48 20.28 -20.80
N GLY A 128 12.46 19.38 -20.73
CA GLY A 128 13.78 19.65 -20.17
C GLY A 128 13.96 19.36 -18.68
N LEU A 129 12.97 18.81 -18.00
CA LEU A 129 13.15 18.30 -16.63
C LEU A 129 13.18 16.77 -16.69
N GLU A 130 14.34 16.17 -16.46
CA GLU A 130 14.42 14.75 -16.18
C GLU A 130 13.55 14.42 -14.95
N PRO A 131 12.83 13.29 -14.96
CA PRO A 131 12.07 12.86 -13.79
C PRO A 131 13.04 12.61 -12.63
N VAL A 132 13.09 13.54 -11.69
CA VAL A 132 13.89 13.38 -10.48
C VAL A 132 13.32 12.21 -9.69
N SER A 133 14.12 11.17 -9.46
CA SER A 133 13.72 10.10 -8.54
C SER A 133 13.46 10.69 -7.16
N LEU A 134 12.32 10.35 -6.55
CA LEU A 134 11.99 10.73 -5.17
C LEU A 134 12.58 9.72 -4.17
N LEU A 135 13.16 8.64 -4.68
CA LEU A 135 13.87 7.68 -3.83
C LEU A 135 15.21 8.26 -3.40
N PRO A 136 15.67 7.99 -2.18
CA PRO A 136 17.02 8.28 -1.76
C PRO A 136 18.04 7.70 -2.77
N GLU A 137 19.05 8.49 -3.14
CA GLU A 137 20.07 8.08 -4.14
C GLU A 137 20.80 6.78 -3.76
N ASP A 138 20.81 6.46 -2.48
CA ASP A 138 21.47 5.31 -1.87
C ASP A 138 20.54 4.10 -1.72
N MET A 139 19.24 4.21 -2.08
CA MET A 139 18.32 3.08 -1.97
C MET A 139 18.53 2.10 -3.11
N THR A 140 19.09 0.95 -2.78
CA THR A 140 19.26 -0.15 -3.73
C THR A 140 18.06 -1.07 -3.77
N VAL A 141 17.91 -1.88 -4.84
CA VAL A 141 16.89 -2.95 -4.90
C VAL A 141 17.04 -3.91 -3.72
N GLN A 142 18.28 -4.16 -3.28
CA GLN A 142 18.58 -4.99 -2.12
C GLN A 142 18.01 -4.39 -0.83
N ASP A 143 18.01 -3.06 -0.68
CA ASP A 143 17.42 -2.41 0.50
C ASP A 143 15.89 -2.51 0.51
N GLN A 144 15.26 -2.63 -0.65
CA GLN A 144 13.80 -2.88 -0.77
C GLN A 144 13.43 -4.32 -0.37
N GLU A 145 14.36 -5.28 -0.50
CA GLU A 145 14.14 -6.70 -0.19
C GLU A 145 14.52 -7.07 1.25
N VAL A 146 15.23 -6.19 1.97
CA VAL A 146 15.70 -6.49 3.32
C VAL A 146 14.54 -6.60 4.31
N ASP A 147 14.38 -7.79 4.86
CA ASP A 147 13.51 -7.99 6.03
C ASP A 147 14.12 -7.30 7.27
N SER A 148 13.62 -6.09 7.54
CA SER A 148 14.05 -5.29 8.68
C SER A 148 13.91 -6.05 10.02
N PHE A 149 13.00 -7.02 10.11
CA PHE A 149 12.84 -7.84 11.29
C PHE A 149 14.07 -8.72 11.51
N LEU A 150 14.57 -9.39 10.47
CA LEU A 150 15.78 -10.22 10.56
C LEU A 150 17.03 -9.38 10.88
N LYS A 151 17.12 -8.18 10.28
CA LYS A 151 18.26 -7.26 10.49
C LYS A 151 18.35 -6.73 11.91
N TYR A 152 17.21 -6.45 12.56
CA TYR A 152 17.16 -5.81 13.88
C TYR A 152 16.68 -6.74 15.01
N TYR A 153 16.34 -7.99 14.70
CA TYR A 153 15.92 -8.97 15.70
C TYR A 153 17.12 -9.51 16.47
N SER A 154 17.13 -9.29 17.78
CA SER A 154 18.06 -9.95 18.71
C SER A 154 17.29 -10.83 19.68
N LYS A 155 17.69 -12.11 19.81
CA LYS A 155 17.13 -13.04 20.80
C LYS A 155 17.39 -12.62 22.24
N ASP A 156 18.42 -11.81 22.46
CA ASP A 156 18.88 -11.41 23.79
C ASP A 156 18.19 -10.17 24.36
N GLN A 157 17.32 -9.52 23.59
CA GLN A 157 16.52 -8.42 24.10
C GLN A 157 15.44 -8.93 25.08
N LYS A 158 15.76 -8.95 26.36
CA LYS A 158 14.76 -9.13 27.44
C LYS A 158 13.75 -7.98 27.35
N ARG A 159 12.57 -8.26 26.78
CA ARG A 159 11.48 -7.28 26.78
C ARG A 159 11.11 -6.95 28.22
N PRO A 160 11.17 -5.68 28.64
CA PRO A 160 10.63 -5.31 29.93
C PRO A 160 9.15 -5.72 29.98
N LYS A 161 8.73 -6.39 31.06
CA LYS A 161 7.33 -6.75 31.28
C LYS A 161 6.52 -5.47 31.51
N LYS A 162 6.23 -4.72 30.45
CA LYS A 162 5.31 -3.58 30.52
C LYS A 162 3.90 -4.13 30.74
N ARG A 163 3.21 -3.57 31.74
CA ARG A 163 1.78 -3.82 31.99
C ARG A 163 1.02 -3.57 30.67
N LYS A 164 0.38 -4.59 30.12
CA LYS A 164 -0.42 -4.44 28.90
C LYS A 164 -1.62 -3.56 29.22
N LEU A 165 -1.55 -2.28 28.88
CA LEU A 165 -2.71 -1.43 28.85
C LEU A 165 -3.58 -1.88 27.65
N HIS A 166 -4.85 -2.14 27.91
CA HIS A 166 -5.79 -2.43 26.84
C HIS A 166 -6.07 -1.15 26.04
N ALA A 167 -5.94 -1.23 24.73
CA ALA A 167 -6.33 -0.12 23.89
C ALA A 167 -7.82 0.21 24.06
N PHE A 168 -8.14 1.50 24.02
CA PHE A 168 -9.53 1.94 24.03
C PHE A 168 -10.28 1.37 22.84
N GLN A 169 -11.38 0.67 23.09
CA GLN A 169 -12.21 0.10 22.04
C GLN A 169 -13.46 0.96 21.86
N ILE A 170 -13.64 1.50 20.67
CA ILE A 170 -14.89 2.14 20.28
C ILE A 170 -15.95 1.04 20.12
N ARG A 171 -16.81 0.90 21.10
CA ARG A 171 -17.94 -0.03 21.03
C ARG A 171 -19.03 0.58 20.15
N LYS A 172 -19.16 0.16 18.91
CA LYS A 172 -20.32 0.43 18.07
C LYS A 172 -21.29 -0.74 18.11
N ARG A 173 -22.59 -0.45 18.08
CA ARG A 173 -23.60 -1.46 17.72
C ARG A 173 -23.21 -2.06 16.37
N LYS A 174 -22.99 -3.37 16.31
CA LYS A 174 -22.78 -4.07 15.06
C LYS A 174 -24.03 -3.85 14.20
N LYS A 175 -23.91 -3.04 13.16
CA LYS A 175 -24.91 -3.05 12.10
C LYS A 175 -24.72 -4.34 11.31
N ASP A 176 -25.76 -5.11 11.18
CA ASP A 176 -25.80 -6.26 10.28
C ASP A 176 -25.67 -5.73 8.85
N GLY A 177 -24.50 -5.89 8.28
CA GLY A 177 -24.20 -5.49 6.92
C GLY A 177 -22.79 -5.91 6.54
N ASN A 178 -22.67 -6.70 5.49
CA ASN A 178 -21.40 -7.09 4.88
C ASN A 178 -20.76 -5.94 4.07
N HIS A 179 -21.16 -4.70 4.29
CA HIS A 179 -20.67 -3.55 3.55
C HIS A 179 -19.55 -2.85 4.31
N LEU A 180 -18.45 -2.59 3.60
CA LEU A 180 -17.38 -1.74 4.06
C LEU A 180 -17.86 -0.28 4.02
N HIS A 181 -17.81 0.41 5.16
CA HIS A 181 -18.05 1.85 5.21
C HIS A 181 -16.73 2.58 5.35
N VAL A 182 -16.45 3.45 4.39
CA VAL A 182 -15.28 4.35 4.45
C VAL A 182 -15.73 5.66 5.08
N HIS A 183 -15.03 6.08 6.14
CA HIS A 183 -15.21 7.37 6.77
C HIS A 183 -13.94 8.19 6.55
N GLU A 184 -14.09 9.32 5.88
CA GLU A 184 -13.01 10.27 5.68
C GLU A 184 -13.18 11.44 6.64
N SER A 185 -12.10 11.84 7.29
CA SER A 185 -12.07 13.02 8.17
C SER A 185 -10.71 13.68 8.11
N VAL A 186 -10.69 15.00 8.26
CA VAL A 186 -9.46 15.79 8.30
C VAL A 186 -9.24 16.29 9.72
N ALA A 187 -8.05 16.05 10.26
CA ALA A 187 -7.66 16.56 11.56
C ALA A 187 -6.34 17.30 11.43
N SER A 188 -6.22 18.42 12.13
CA SER A 188 -4.96 19.16 12.21
C SER A 188 -3.92 18.35 12.96
N VAL A 189 -2.75 18.09 12.34
CA VAL A 189 -1.62 17.42 12.97
C VAL A 189 -1.19 18.13 14.24
N GLN A 190 -1.15 19.48 14.23
CA GLN A 190 -0.79 20.27 15.39
C GLN A 190 -1.77 20.09 16.54
N ALA A 191 -3.08 20.04 16.26
CA ALA A 191 -4.10 19.81 17.29
C ALA A 191 -3.99 18.41 17.91
N VAL A 192 -3.73 17.39 17.08
CA VAL A 192 -3.52 16.01 17.54
C VAL A 192 -2.26 15.91 18.41
N LEU A 193 -1.14 16.49 17.98
CA LEU A 193 0.11 16.49 18.75
C LEU A 193 -0.02 17.25 20.06
N LYS A 194 -0.71 18.41 20.06
CA LYS A 194 -0.99 19.17 21.28
C LYS A 194 -1.77 18.31 22.27
N ARG A 195 -2.87 17.69 21.78
CA ARG A 195 -3.72 16.84 22.64
C ARG A 195 -2.99 15.60 23.16
N SER A 196 -2.16 14.98 22.35
CA SER A 196 -1.34 13.85 22.77
C SER A 196 -0.38 14.23 23.91
N ARG A 197 0.28 15.40 23.81
CA ARG A 197 1.19 15.88 24.86
C ARG A 197 0.47 16.24 26.18
N GLU A 198 -0.77 16.73 26.10
CA GLU A 198 -1.60 17.01 27.28
C GLU A 198 -2.05 15.73 28.02
N LEU A 199 -2.12 14.61 27.31
CA LEU A 199 -2.57 13.33 27.85
C LEU A 199 -1.43 12.41 28.31
N GLY A 200 -0.17 12.75 28.03
CA GLY A 200 1.03 11.96 28.36
C GLY A 200 1.38 11.03 27.25
#